data_d3d9a246141c742405407cd8113a9c1a
#
_entry.id   d3d9a246141c742405407cd8113a9c1a
#
_cell.length_a   1.000
_cell.length_b   1.000
_cell.length_c   1.000
_cell.angle_alpha   90.00
_cell.angle_beta   90.00
_cell.angle_gamma   90.00
#
_symmetry.space_group_name_H-M   'P 1'
#
loop_
_entity.id
_entity.type
_entity.pdbx_description
1 polymer ?
#
loop_
_entity_poly.entity_id
_entity_poly.type
_entity_poly.pdbx_seq_one_letter_code
_entity_poly.pdbx_strand_id
1 'polypeptide(L)'
;MSEIKQPSVAIIGAGPGGLASALLLAKSGVKVTVFERSAKVGGRNKVFERDGFKFDLGPTFFHYPEVIEDIFQAVGLDAHEELNLQKLDINYRLIFGQGGQLDCTSNVEQMVERIEKLSGKKNAEGFRKYLEDNRMKLNKSKQCLQEPWFGMTDLISSRAARVAGVLRPQRSVAKDLMKIFDDDRLMLAMSFQTKYLGMSPFNCPSLFTMLAFLEYEYGIFHPMGGLGSVSERMGEIARDMGVDFRMETEVQEVIMDKKTIKGVVTKDGPFYADKVVMNADFAQGMTSLFPDNVRKKWSNKKIAVSYTHLRAHETTN
;
A
#
# COMPACT_ATOMS: atom_id res chain seq x y z
N MET A 1 5.93 38.74 -23.27
CA MET A 1 5.89 37.84 -22.11
C MET A 1 5.86 36.43 -22.69
N SER A 2 6.92 35.63 -22.48
CA SER A 2 6.88 34.22 -22.89
C SER A 2 5.81 33.52 -22.08
N GLU A 3 4.82 32.91 -22.74
CA GLU A 3 3.88 32.03 -22.06
C GLU A 3 4.66 30.97 -21.30
N ILE A 4 4.50 30.94 -19.99
CA ILE A 4 5.08 29.89 -19.16
C ILE A 4 4.33 28.62 -19.55
N LYS A 5 4.96 27.76 -20.34
CA LYS A 5 4.40 26.50 -20.77
C LYS A 5 4.02 25.67 -19.54
N GLN A 6 2.75 25.31 -19.41
CA GLN A 6 2.26 24.46 -18.35
C GLN A 6 3.01 23.10 -18.40
N PRO A 7 3.65 22.66 -17.30
CA PRO A 7 4.35 21.37 -17.29
C PRO A 7 3.39 20.22 -17.52
N SER A 8 3.83 19.17 -18.23
CA SER A 8 3.03 18.03 -18.60
C SER A 8 3.61 16.71 -18.08
N VAL A 9 2.72 15.82 -17.63
CA VAL A 9 3.10 14.50 -17.12
C VAL A 9 2.23 13.42 -17.73
N ALA A 10 2.87 12.37 -18.26
CA ALA A 10 2.21 11.12 -18.65
C ALA A 10 2.33 10.11 -17.49
N ILE A 11 1.20 9.52 -17.07
CA ILE A 11 1.16 8.48 -16.05
C ILE A 11 0.82 7.14 -16.71
N ILE A 12 1.64 6.12 -16.49
CA ILE A 12 1.44 4.77 -17.00
C ILE A 12 0.75 3.93 -15.94
N GLY A 13 -0.52 3.63 -16.12
CA GLY A 13 -1.33 2.80 -15.23
C GLY A 13 -2.21 3.60 -14.25
N ALA A 14 -3.51 3.34 -14.28
CA ALA A 14 -4.54 3.93 -13.42
C ALA A 14 -4.83 3.07 -12.17
N GLY A 15 -3.80 2.44 -11.59
CA GLY A 15 -3.91 1.84 -10.26
C GLY A 15 -3.89 2.91 -9.16
N PRO A 16 -4.10 2.55 -7.87
CA PRO A 16 -4.20 3.51 -6.77
C PRO A 16 -3.08 4.55 -6.72
N GLY A 17 -1.81 4.12 -6.89
CA GLY A 17 -0.67 5.03 -6.88
C GLY A 17 -0.65 5.98 -8.08
N GLY A 18 -1.09 5.53 -9.28
CA GLY A 18 -1.22 6.38 -10.47
C GLY A 18 -2.32 7.41 -10.30
N LEU A 19 -3.45 7.01 -9.73
CA LEU A 19 -4.58 7.89 -9.41
C LEU A 19 -4.21 8.94 -8.38
N ALA A 20 -3.53 8.54 -7.28
CA ALA A 20 -3.02 9.47 -6.28
C ALA A 20 -2.05 10.49 -6.90
N SER A 21 -1.13 10.01 -7.75
CA SER A 21 -0.20 10.90 -8.48
C SER A 21 -0.96 11.86 -9.41
N ALA A 22 -2.00 11.39 -10.09
CA ALA A 22 -2.81 12.22 -10.98
C ALA A 22 -3.52 13.34 -10.22
N LEU A 23 -4.16 13.02 -9.08
CA LEU A 23 -4.84 13.99 -8.23
C LEU A 23 -3.87 15.08 -7.74
N LEU A 24 -2.74 14.69 -7.14
CA LEU A 24 -1.77 15.63 -6.57
C LEU A 24 -1.09 16.51 -7.63
N LEU A 25 -0.76 15.95 -8.78
CA LEU A 25 -0.17 16.70 -9.89
C LEU A 25 -1.19 17.66 -10.53
N ALA A 26 -2.42 17.24 -10.75
CA ALA A 26 -3.48 18.10 -11.27
C ALA A 26 -3.75 19.27 -10.31
N LYS A 27 -3.81 19.01 -8.99
CA LYS A 27 -3.95 20.05 -7.97
C LYS A 27 -2.82 21.07 -8.01
N SER A 28 -1.61 20.62 -8.36
CA SER A 28 -0.44 21.49 -8.51
C SER A 28 -0.40 22.24 -9.84
N GLY A 29 -1.45 22.18 -10.66
CA GLY A 29 -1.53 22.88 -11.95
C GLY A 29 -0.76 22.20 -13.08
N VAL A 30 -0.39 20.92 -12.94
CA VAL A 30 0.29 20.14 -13.97
C VAL A 30 -0.74 19.55 -14.94
N LYS A 31 -0.47 19.60 -16.24
CA LYS A 31 -1.27 18.91 -17.24
C LYS A 31 -0.98 17.40 -17.17
N VAL A 32 -1.98 16.61 -16.79
CA VAL A 32 -1.82 15.17 -16.57
C VAL A 32 -2.61 14.38 -17.61
N THR A 33 -1.95 13.38 -18.21
CA THR A 33 -2.59 12.35 -19.03
C THR A 33 -2.27 10.98 -18.45
N VAL A 34 -3.29 10.18 -18.16
CA VAL A 34 -3.18 8.81 -17.64
C VAL A 34 -3.47 7.81 -18.75
N PHE A 35 -2.56 6.87 -18.96
CA PHE A 35 -2.72 5.76 -19.90
C PHE A 35 -3.02 4.47 -19.13
N GLU A 36 -4.16 3.87 -19.40
CA GLU A 36 -4.59 2.62 -18.77
C GLU A 36 -4.97 1.59 -19.83
N ARG A 37 -4.38 0.40 -19.77
CA ARG A 37 -4.64 -0.68 -20.72
C ARG A 37 -6.04 -1.32 -20.59
N SER A 38 -6.65 -1.18 -19.41
CA SER A 38 -7.98 -1.74 -19.12
C SER A 38 -9.08 -0.71 -19.42
N ALA A 39 -10.32 -1.18 -19.55
CA ALA A 39 -11.49 -0.31 -19.65
C ALA A 39 -11.88 0.38 -18.33
N LYS A 40 -11.40 -0.13 -17.18
CA LYS A 40 -11.67 0.41 -15.84
C LYS A 40 -10.37 0.77 -15.12
N VAL A 41 -10.41 1.82 -14.33
CA VAL A 41 -9.33 2.20 -13.38
C VAL A 41 -9.24 1.19 -12.23
N GLY A 42 -8.22 1.32 -11.38
CA GLY A 42 -8.06 0.55 -10.14
C GLY A 42 -6.92 -0.47 -10.17
N GLY A 43 -6.44 -0.90 -11.33
CA GLY A 43 -5.34 -1.86 -11.41
C GLY A 43 -5.65 -3.15 -10.62
N ARG A 44 -4.88 -3.45 -9.55
CA ARG A 44 -5.12 -4.59 -8.66
C ARG A 44 -6.26 -4.38 -7.65
N ASN A 45 -6.78 -3.17 -7.52
CA ASN A 45 -7.94 -2.84 -6.68
C ASN A 45 -9.24 -2.70 -7.49
N LYS A 46 -9.29 -3.16 -8.73
CA LYS A 46 -10.53 -3.07 -9.51
C LYS A 46 -11.56 -4.10 -9.08
N VAL A 47 -12.81 -3.79 -9.39
CA VAL A 47 -13.95 -4.67 -9.17
C VAL A 47 -14.13 -5.59 -10.37
N PHE A 48 -14.42 -6.85 -10.10
CA PHE A 48 -14.96 -7.80 -11.06
C PHE A 48 -16.47 -7.92 -10.85
N GLU A 49 -17.24 -7.76 -11.91
CA GLU A 49 -18.69 -7.88 -11.84
C GLU A 49 -19.14 -9.08 -12.69
N ARG A 50 -19.98 -9.91 -12.09
CA ARG A 50 -20.58 -11.06 -12.78
C ARG A 50 -21.98 -11.34 -12.23
N ASP A 51 -22.96 -11.52 -13.11
CA ASP A 51 -24.33 -11.90 -12.77
C ASP A 51 -24.98 -11.00 -11.70
N GLY A 52 -24.67 -9.67 -11.73
CA GLY A 52 -25.15 -8.70 -10.76
C GLY A 52 -24.38 -8.67 -9.43
N PHE A 53 -23.38 -9.51 -9.24
CA PHE A 53 -22.50 -9.51 -8.06
C PHE A 53 -21.21 -8.77 -8.35
N LYS A 54 -20.70 -8.06 -7.32
CA LYS A 54 -19.43 -7.34 -7.33
C LYS A 54 -18.42 -8.06 -6.44
N PHE A 55 -17.21 -8.25 -6.95
CA PHE A 55 -16.10 -8.86 -6.22
C PHE A 55 -14.86 -7.97 -6.33
N ASP A 56 -14.28 -7.62 -5.19
CA ASP A 56 -12.97 -7.00 -5.15
C ASP A 56 -11.90 -8.01 -5.60
N LEU A 57 -11.08 -7.64 -6.58
CA LEU A 57 -10.00 -8.50 -7.09
C LEU A 57 -8.74 -8.47 -6.21
N GLY A 58 -8.67 -7.54 -5.28
CA GLY A 58 -7.54 -7.31 -4.40
C GLY A 58 -7.94 -7.33 -2.94
N PRO A 59 -7.43 -6.38 -2.15
CA PRO A 59 -7.81 -6.22 -0.74
C PRO A 59 -9.31 -5.92 -0.62
N THR A 60 -9.90 -6.32 0.50
CA THR A 60 -11.35 -6.19 0.76
C THR A 60 -11.67 -5.25 1.91
N PHE A 61 -10.65 -4.75 2.60
CA PHE A 61 -10.79 -3.83 3.72
C PHE A 61 -9.64 -2.82 3.76
N PHE A 62 -9.86 -1.74 4.46
CA PHE A 62 -8.97 -0.61 4.58
C PHE A 62 -8.49 -0.46 6.02
N HIS A 63 -7.19 -0.43 6.23
CA HIS A 63 -6.60 -0.01 7.51
C HIS A 63 -5.54 1.05 7.27
N TYR A 64 -5.25 1.86 8.28
CA TYR A 64 -4.36 3.01 8.18
C TYR A 64 -4.89 4.08 7.20
N PRO A 65 -6.06 4.67 7.48
CA PRO A 65 -6.73 5.59 6.56
C PRO A 65 -5.96 6.90 6.34
N GLU A 66 -5.08 7.33 7.25
CA GLU A 66 -4.33 8.60 7.16
C GLU A 66 -3.74 8.86 5.76
N VAL A 67 -3.26 7.81 5.07
CA VAL A 67 -2.63 7.97 3.74
C VAL A 67 -3.64 8.44 2.70
N ILE A 68 -4.86 7.88 2.71
CA ILE A 68 -5.90 8.29 1.77
C ILE A 68 -6.52 9.63 2.19
N GLU A 69 -6.65 9.86 3.49
CA GLU A 69 -7.10 11.13 4.06
C GLU A 69 -6.17 12.28 3.63
N ASP A 70 -4.85 12.10 3.75
CA ASP A 70 -3.85 13.08 3.31
C ASP A 70 -3.99 13.41 1.80
N ILE A 71 -4.25 12.39 0.95
CA ILE A 71 -4.43 12.59 -0.50
C ILE A 71 -5.69 13.41 -0.78
N PHE A 72 -6.83 13.04 -0.17
CA PHE A 72 -8.10 13.75 -0.36
C PHE A 72 -8.03 15.17 0.20
N GLN A 73 -7.48 15.35 1.39
CA GLN A 73 -7.26 16.66 1.99
C GLN A 73 -6.40 17.56 1.10
N ALA A 74 -5.33 17.02 0.49
CA ALA A 74 -4.47 17.78 -0.44
C ALA A 74 -5.24 18.34 -1.64
N VAL A 75 -6.31 17.68 -2.07
CA VAL A 75 -7.18 18.17 -3.16
C VAL A 75 -8.40 18.95 -2.68
N GLY A 76 -8.58 19.09 -1.35
CA GLY A 76 -9.64 19.88 -0.72
C GLY A 76 -10.92 19.11 -0.47
N LEU A 77 -10.85 17.79 -0.33
CA LEU A 77 -11.97 16.88 -0.11
C LEU A 77 -11.80 16.10 1.20
N ASP A 78 -12.89 15.56 1.73
CA ASP A 78 -12.91 14.65 2.87
C ASP A 78 -13.02 13.19 2.38
N ALA A 79 -12.03 12.36 2.72
CA ALA A 79 -12.00 10.98 2.29
C ALA A 79 -13.15 10.13 2.86
N HIS A 80 -13.60 10.42 4.09
CA HIS A 80 -14.68 9.66 4.71
C HIS A 80 -16.03 9.94 4.05
N GLU A 81 -16.28 11.20 3.68
CA GLU A 81 -17.49 11.60 2.94
C GLU A 81 -17.46 11.03 1.52
N GLU A 82 -16.36 11.25 0.80
CA GLU A 82 -16.22 10.88 -0.62
C GLU A 82 -16.25 9.37 -0.86
N LEU A 83 -15.73 8.58 0.08
CA LEU A 83 -15.61 7.12 -0.03
C LEU A 83 -16.63 6.37 0.81
N ASN A 84 -17.47 7.07 1.57
CA ASN A 84 -18.42 6.47 2.52
C ASN A 84 -17.76 5.37 3.36
N LEU A 85 -16.65 5.72 4.04
CA LEU A 85 -15.86 4.78 4.84
C LEU A 85 -16.60 4.42 6.14
N GLN A 86 -16.97 3.15 6.27
CA GLN A 86 -17.58 2.61 7.48
C GLN A 86 -16.52 1.96 8.36
N LYS A 87 -16.31 2.47 9.56
CA LYS A 87 -15.46 1.82 10.56
C LYS A 87 -16.18 0.62 11.14
N LEU A 88 -15.52 -0.53 11.19
CA LEU A 88 -16.10 -1.75 11.76
C LEU A 88 -15.94 -1.76 13.29
N ASP A 89 -17.04 -2.05 14.00
CA ASP A 89 -17.01 -2.22 15.47
C ASP A 89 -16.24 -3.47 15.87
N ILE A 90 -16.43 -4.54 15.12
CA ILE A 90 -15.64 -5.79 15.21
C ILE A 90 -14.87 -5.92 13.91
N ASN A 91 -13.56 -5.82 13.98
CA ASN A 91 -12.66 -5.95 12.84
C ASN A 91 -12.82 -7.34 12.18
N TYR A 92 -12.76 -8.38 13.00
CA TYR A 92 -12.98 -9.78 12.64
C TYR A 92 -13.11 -10.65 13.90
N ARG A 93 -13.63 -11.87 13.73
CA ARG A 93 -13.71 -12.90 14.77
C ARG A 93 -12.70 -14.00 14.49
N LEU A 94 -11.86 -14.32 15.46
CA LEU A 94 -10.99 -15.48 15.45
C LEU A 94 -11.64 -16.61 16.24
N ILE A 95 -11.74 -17.78 15.63
CA ILE A 95 -12.23 -19.03 16.26
C ILE A 95 -11.03 -19.96 16.30
N PHE A 96 -10.64 -20.38 17.51
CA PHE A 96 -9.44 -21.19 17.70
C PHE A 96 -9.78 -22.68 17.77
N GLY A 97 -9.06 -23.50 17.01
CA GLY A 97 -9.24 -24.96 17.02
C GLY A 97 -8.94 -25.59 18.40
N GLN A 98 -8.15 -24.92 19.24
CA GLN A 98 -7.86 -25.32 20.61
C GLN A 98 -8.95 -24.86 21.62
N GLY A 99 -10.01 -24.25 21.12
CA GLY A 99 -11.12 -23.70 21.92
C GLY A 99 -11.00 -22.20 22.19
N GLY A 100 -12.16 -21.58 22.29
CA GLY A 100 -12.33 -20.15 22.49
C GLY A 100 -12.46 -19.37 21.18
N GLN A 101 -12.87 -18.11 21.33
CA GLN A 101 -12.97 -17.15 20.24
C GLN A 101 -12.52 -15.76 20.73
N LEU A 102 -12.12 -14.93 19.80
CA LEU A 102 -11.72 -13.54 20.07
C LEU A 102 -12.34 -12.62 19.01
N ASP A 103 -13.22 -11.73 19.44
CA ASP A 103 -13.74 -10.63 18.62
C ASP A 103 -12.75 -9.48 18.68
N CYS A 104 -12.00 -9.29 17.61
CA CYS A 104 -11.00 -8.25 17.52
C CYS A 104 -11.66 -6.90 17.23
N THR A 105 -11.26 -5.86 17.95
CA THR A 105 -11.80 -4.49 17.83
C THR A 105 -10.71 -3.45 18.06
N SER A 106 -10.91 -2.26 17.52
CA SER A 106 -10.05 -1.10 17.81
C SER A 106 -10.40 -0.39 19.12
N ASN A 107 -11.46 -0.82 19.82
CA ASN A 107 -11.73 -0.35 21.18
C ASN A 107 -10.79 -1.09 22.15
N VAL A 108 -9.76 -0.39 22.63
CA VAL A 108 -8.69 -0.96 23.44
C VAL A 108 -9.23 -1.59 24.74
N GLU A 109 -10.18 -0.94 25.42
CA GLU A 109 -10.72 -1.43 26.69
C GLU A 109 -11.51 -2.72 26.49
N GLN A 110 -12.36 -2.77 25.47
CA GLN A 110 -13.09 -3.99 25.11
C GLN A 110 -12.14 -5.10 24.69
N MET A 111 -11.07 -4.78 23.96
CA MET A 111 -10.08 -5.78 23.53
C MET A 111 -9.34 -6.34 24.74
N VAL A 112 -8.94 -5.51 25.69
CA VAL A 112 -8.29 -5.92 26.94
C VAL A 112 -9.21 -6.84 27.74
N GLU A 113 -10.49 -6.48 27.92
CA GLU A 113 -11.49 -7.32 28.61
C GLU A 113 -11.66 -8.70 27.95
N ARG A 114 -11.75 -8.73 26.62
CA ARG A 114 -11.87 -9.98 25.85
C ARG A 114 -10.63 -10.85 25.96
N ILE A 115 -9.45 -10.25 25.94
CA ILE A 115 -8.17 -10.97 26.14
C ILE A 115 -8.10 -11.51 27.57
N GLU A 116 -8.48 -10.72 28.57
CA GLU A 116 -8.49 -11.15 29.96
C GLU A 116 -9.40 -12.37 30.18
N LYS A 117 -10.57 -12.36 29.58
CA LYS A 117 -11.50 -13.52 29.61
C LYS A 117 -10.95 -14.74 28.90
N LEU A 118 -10.22 -14.56 27.79
CA LEU A 118 -9.69 -15.65 26.98
C LEU A 118 -8.45 -16.29 27.61
N SER A 119 -7.53 -15.48 28.16
CA SER A 119 -6.15 -15.90 28.51
C SER A 119 -5.56 -15.24 29.75
N GLY A 120 -6.38 -14.53 30.52
CA GLY A 120 -6.00 -13.96 31.82
C GLY A 120 -5.32 -12.60 31.77
N LYS A 121 -5.24 -11.99 32.98
CA LYS A 121 -4.82 -10.60 33.19
C LYS A 121 -3.41 -10.29 32.65
N LYS A 122 -2.47 -11.23 32.80
CA LYS A 122 -1.08 -11.05 32.31
C LYS A 122 -1.03 -10.77 30.81
N ASN A 123 -1.80 -11.51 30.01
CA ASN A 123 -1.88 -11.34 28.57
C ASN A 123 -2.62 -10.05 28.17
N ALA A 124 -3.65 -9.66 28.94
CA ALA A 124 -4.35 -8.39 28.76
C ALA A 124 -3.43 -7.18 28.99
N GLU A 125 -2.62 -7.20 30.05
CA GLU A 125 -1.56 -6.21 30.27
C GLU A 125 -0.47 -6.26 29.18
N GLY A 126 -0.15 -7.45 28.71
CA GLY A 126 0.74 -7.67 27.57
C GLY A 126 0.26 -6.98 26.29
N PHE A 127 -1.05 -7.01 26.03
CA PHE A 127 -1.65 -6.34 24.90
C PHE A 127 -1.47 -4.80 24.95
N ARG A 128 -1.63 -4.18 26.12
CA ARG A 128 -1.36 -2.74 26.29
C ARG A 128 0.10 -2.40 25.97
N LYS A 129 1.05 -3.20 26.48
CA LYS A 129 2.48 -3.04 26.20
C LYS A 129 2.79 -3.23 24.71
N TYR A 130 2.12 -4.19 24.06
CA TYR A 130 2.23 -4.41 22.61
C TYR A 130 1.78 -3.18 21.82
N LEU A 131 0.66 -2.56 22.17
CA LEU A 131 0.18 -1.34 21.51
C LEU A 131 1.17 -0.18 21.70
N GLU A 132 1.65 0.03 22.93
CA GLU A 132 2.60 1.10 23.25
C GLU A 132 3.94 0.96 22.48
N ASP A 133 4.51 -0.25 22.45
CA ASP A 133 5.75 -0.54 21.72
C ASP A 133 5.59 -0.29 20.21
N ASN A 134 4.49 -0.72 19.62
CA ASN A 134 4.26 -0.53 18.20
C ASN A 134 3.87 0.91 17.83
N ARG A 135 3.16 1.64 18.70
CA ARG A 135 2.90 3.09 18.52
C ARG A 135 4.22 3.86 18.50
N MET A 136 5.15 3.53 19.41
CA MET A 136 6.49 4.12 19.40
C MET A 136 7.26 3.78 18.11
N LYS A 137 7.18 2.52 17.63
CA LYS A 137 7.80 2.11 16.35
C LYS A 137 7.23 2.91 15.19
N LEU A 138 5.91 3.00 15.08
CA LEU A 138 5.24 3.75 14.00
C LEU A 138 5.65 5.22 14.01
N ASN A 139 5.55 5.90 15.16
CA ASN A 139 5.90 7.31 15.28
C ASN A 139 7.35 7.61 14.86
N LYS A 140 8.29 6.74 15.23
CA LYS A 140 9.69 6.89 14.83
C LYS A 140 9.96 6.53 13.38
N SER A 141 9.17 5.63 12.80
CA SER A 141 9.37 5.18 11.40
C SER A 141 8.52 5.94 10.38
N LYS A 142 7.52 6.74 10.80
CA LYS A 142 6.60 7.48 9.90
C LYS A 142 7.34 8.23 8.80
N GLN A 143 8.37 8.99 9.15
CA GLN A 143 9.20 9.72 8.19
C GLN A 143 9.91 8.77 7.19
N CYS A 144 10.37 7.60 7.65
CA CYS A 144 11.02 6.61 6.79
C CYS A 144 10.05 5.93 5.82
N LEU A 145 8.76 5.86 6.18
CA LEU A 145 7.70 5.30 5.33
C LEU A 145 7.21 6.31 4.28
N GLN A 146 7.23 7.60 4.59
CA GLN A 146 6.71 8.68 3.73
C GLN A 146 7.75 9.25 2.76
N GLU A 147 9.04 9.17 3.10
CA GLU A 147 10.11 9.70 2.27
C GLU A 147 10.79 8.61 1.43
N PRO A 148 11.13 8.90 0.16
CA PRO A 148 11.79 7.93 -0.70
C PRO A 148 13.22 7.62 -0.23
N TRP A 149 13.67 6.40 -0.51
CA TRP A 149 15.03 5.93 -0.31
C TRP A 149 15.74 5.82 -1.67
N PHE A 150 16.81 6.58 -1.86
CA PHE A 150 17.50 6.65 -3.15
C PHE A 150 18.73 5.74 -3.24
N GLY A 151 19.32 5.35 -2.11
CA GLY A 151 20.50 4.49 -2.12
C GLY A 151 21.06 4.14 -0.76
N MET A 152 22.25 3.52 -0.78
CA MET A 152 22.94 3.06 0.43
C MET A 152 23.31 4.21 1.39
N THR A 153 23.51 5.41 0.88
CA THR A 153 23.79 6.60 1.69
C THR A 153 22.66 6.96 2.63
N ASP A 154 21.41 6.64 2.26
CA ASP A 154 20.24 6.88 3.13
C ASP A 154 20.27 6.00 4.37
N LEU A 155 20.92 4.82 4.31
CA LEU A 155 21.08 3.92 5.47
C LEU A 155 22.02 4.47 6.54
N ILE A 156 22.86 5.46 6.20
CA ILE A 156 23.81 6.11 7.12
C ILE A 156 23.26 7.48 7.58
N SER A 157 22.04 7.82 7.16
CA SER A 157 21.41 9.11 7.51
C SER A 157 20.92 9.15 8.96
N SER A 158 20.70 10.34 9.49
CA SER A 158 20.07 10.56 10.79
C SER A 158 18.67 9.95 10.87
N ARG A 159 17.97 9.85 9.73
CA ARG A 159 16.68 9.19 9.55
C ARG A 159 16.80 7.67 9.84
N ALA A 160 17.76 7.00 9.23
CA ALA A 160 18.03 5.58 9.46
C ALA A 160 18.47 5.30 10.90
N ALA A 161 19.36 6.12 11.45
CA ALA A 161 19.84 6.00 12.83
C ALA A 161 18.69 6.10 13.87
N ARG A 162 17.71 6.97 13.60
CA ARG A 162 16.54 7.19 14.47
C ARG A 162 15.66 5.95 14.62
N VAL A 163 15.57 5.12 13.59
CA VAL A 163 14.72 3.92 13.56
C VAL A 163 15.47 2.64 13.87
N ALA A 164 16.80 2.60 13.70
CA ALA A 164 17.61 1.39 13.87
C ALA A 164 17.41 0.71 15.23
N GLY A 165 17.29 1.50 16.32
CA GLY A 165 17.11 0.98 17.67
C GLY A 165 15.71 0.42 17.97
N VAL A 166 14.69 0.82 17.22
CA VAL A 166 13.29 0.42 17.46
C VAL A 166 12.78 -0.66 16.52
N LEU A 167 13.32 -0.76 15.31
CA LEU A 167 12.84 -1.73 14.31
C LEU A 167 13.27 -3.18 14.58
N ARG A 168 14.31 -3.38 15.40
CA ARG A 168 14.81 -4.70 15.83
C ARG A 168 14.90 -5.73 14.67
N PRO A 169 15.60 -5.42 13.56
CA PRO A 169 15.58 -6.24 12.34
C PRO A 169 16.15 -7.65 12.56
N GLN A 170 16.93 -7.85 13.63
CA GLN A 170 17.52 -9.14 14.01
C GLN A 170 16.53 -10.09 14.72
N ARG A 171 15.32 -9.64 15.02
CA ARG A 171 14.28 -10.44 15.67
C ARG A 171 13.14 -10.74 14.69
N SER A 172 12.47 -11.86 14.89
CA SER A 172 11.23 -12.16 14.18
C SER A 172 10.01 -11.69 14.96
N VAL A 173 8.88 -11.54 14.26
CA VAL A 173 7.56 -11.26 14.85
C VAL A 173 7.27 -12.23 15.97
N ALA A 174 7.39 -13.56 15.75
CA ALA A 174 7.13 -14.58 16.74
C ALA A 174 8.01 -14.38 18.01
N LYS A 175 9.31 -14.13 17.83
CA LYS A 175 10.23 -13.92 18.99
C LYS A 175 9.89 -12.69 19.82
N ASP A 176 9.35 -11.64 19.23
CA ASP A 176 8.94 -10.45 19.99
C ASP A 176 7.59 -10.71 20.69
N LEU A 177 6.65 -11.39 20.05
CA LEU A 177 5.35 -11.71 20.66
C LEU A 177 5.46 -12.71 21.81
N MET A 178 6.35 -13.72 21.72
CA MET A 178 6.63 -14.68 22.80
C MET A 178 7.15 -14.03 24.08
N LYS A 179 7.66 -12.80 24.04
CA LYS A 179 8.07 -12.05 25.23
C LYS A 179 6.93 -11.32 25.92
N ILE A 180 5.83 -11.15 25.18
CA ILE A 180 4.68 -10.37 25.62
C ILE A 180 3.55 -11.30 26.03
N PHE A 181 3.30 -12.35 25.24
CA PHE A 181 2.20 -13.29 25.41
C PHE A 181 2.71 -14.69 25.74
N ASP A 182 1.99 -15.39 26.61
CA ASP A 182 2.22 -16.80 26.95
C ASP A 182 1.09 -17.73 26.48
N ASP A 183 0.13 -17.20 25.69
CA ASP A 183 -0.96 -17.95 25.06
C ASP A 183 -0.78 -17.96 23.55
N ASP A 184 -0.68 -19.16 22.97
CA ASP A 184 -0.47 -19.38 21.53
C ASP A 184 -1.59 -18.76 20.66
N ARG A 185 -2.81 -18.68 21.21
CA ARG A 185 -3.95 -18.07 20.53
C ARG A 185 -3.72 -16.58 20.31
N LEU A 186 -3.13 -15.89 21.29
CA LEU A 186 -2.79 -14.47 21.15
C LEU A 186 -1.58 -14.26 20.26
N MET A 187 -0.58 -15.13 20.33
CA MET A 187 0.54 -15.07 19.40
C MET A 187 0.06 -15.22 17.97
N LEU A 188 -0.88 -16.13 17.72
CA LEU A 188 -1.53 -16.28 16.40
C LEU A 188 -2.31 -15.01 16.02
N ALA A 189 -3.16 -14.50 16.94
CA ALA A 189 -3.99 -13.32 16.70
C ALA A 189 -3.17 -12.06 16.33
N MET A 190 -1.97 -11.90 16.91
CA MET A 190 -1.08 -10.75 16.67
C MET A 190 -0.02 -10.99 15.60
N SER A 191 -0.03 -12.13 14.92
CA SER A 191 0.99 -12.47 13.92
C SER A 191 0.46 -12.94 12.57
N PHE A 192 -0.81 -13.34 12.46
CA PHE A 192 -1.33 -13.90 11.21
C PHE A 192 -1.29 -12.88 10.05
N GLN A 193 -1.21 -11.59 10.35
CA GLN A 193 -1.05 -10.52 9.37
C GLN A 193 0.25 -10.62 8.56
N THR A 194 1.26 -11.36 9.04
CA THR A 194 2.48 -11.62 8.28
C THR A 194 2.21 -12.35 6.95
N LYS A 195 1.03 -13.02 6.84
CA LYS A 195 0.56 -13.62 5.59
C LYS A 195 0.36 -12.60 4.46
N TYR A 196 0.11 -11.32 4.79
CA TYR A 196 0.01 -10.25 3.78
C TYR A 196 1.31 -10.02 3.03
N LEU A 197 2.43 -10.42 3.65
CA LEU A 197 3.77 -10.39 3.06
C LEU A 197 4.21 -11.74 2.51
N GLY A 198 3.35 -12.77 2.57
CA GLY A 198 3.71 -14.16 2.23
C GLY A 198 4.79 -14.75 3.16
N MET A 199 4.89 -14.29 4.40
CA MET A 199 5.94 -14.70 5.33
C MET A 199 5.38 -15.40 6.58
N SER A 200 6.11 -16.43 7.03
CA SER A 200 5.89 -17.01 8.36
C SER A 200 6.29 -16.01 9.45
N PRO A 201 5.55 -15.88 10.56
CA PRO A 201 5.91 -15.00 11.68
C PRO A 201 7.26 -15.34 12.31
N PHE A 202 7.74 -16.57 12.17
CA PHE A 202 9.05 -17.00 12.66
C PHE A 202 10.22 -16.42 11.85
N ASN A 203 10.00 -16.10 10.56
CA ASN A 203 11.00 -15.55 9.65
C ASN A 203 10.74 -14.07 9.33
N CYS A 204 9.53 -13.57 9.59
CA CYS A 204 9.14 -12.19 9.32
C CYS A 204 9.84 -11.25 10.34
N PRO A 205 10.53 -10.19 9.88
CA PRO A 205 11.19 -9.24 10.78
C PRO A 205 10.21 -8.59 11.77
N SER A 206 10.66 -8.37 13.00
CA SER A 206 9.87 -7.82 14.11
C SER A 206 9.22 -6.47 13.82
N LEU A 207 9.76 -5.68 12.90
CA LEU A 207 9.12 -4.47 12.37
C LEU A 207 7.65 -4.70 12.00
N PHE A 208 7.34 -5.84 11.42
CA PHE A 208 6.00 -6.16 10.91
C PHE A 208 4.98 -6.55 11.98
N THR A 209 5.33 -6.50 13.28
CA THR A 209 4.32 -6.48 14.35
C THR A 209 3.40 -5.26 14.23
N MET A 210 3.85 -4.20 13.53
CA MET A 210 3.04 -3.03 13.25
C MET A 210 1.82 -3.33 12.35
N LEU A 211 1.82 -4.40 11.55
CA LEU A 211 0.66 -4.72 10.69
C LEU A 211 -0.59 -5.00 11.52
N ALA A 212 -0.49 -5.88 12.51
CA ALA A 212 -1.61 -6.13 13.42
C ALA A 212 -1.92 -4.90 14.30
N PHE A 213 -0.89 -4.18 14.73
CA PHE A 213 -1.06 -2.96 15.52
C PHE A 213 -1.92 -1.91 14.79
N LEU A 214 -1.74 -1.71 13.48
CA LEU A 214 -2.54 -0.75 12.71
C LEU A 214 -4.03 -1.05 12.78
N GLU A 215 -4.41 -2.34 12.79
CA GLU A 215 -5.80 -2.79 12.90
C GLU A 215 -6.42 -2.46 14.26
N TYR A 216 -5.64 -2.49 15.33
CA TYR A 216 -6.10 -2.15 16.69
C TYR A 216 -6.04 -0.66 16.99
N GLU A 217 -5.08 0.06 16.42
CA GLU A 217 -4.92 1.50 16.66
C GLU A 217 -5.93 2.33 15.86
N TYR A 218 -6.06 2.06 14.58
CA TYR A 218 -6.92 2.83 13.66
C TYR A 218 -8.29 2.16 13.46
N GLY A 219 -8.35 0.85 13.56
CA GLY A 219 -9.50 0.04 13.18
C GLY A 219 -9.44 -0.40 11.72
N ILE A 220 -10.45 -1.15 11.33
CA ILE A 220 -10.65 -1.56 9.94
C ILE A 220 -11.85 -0.79 9.39
N PHE A 221 -11.69 -0.28 8.18
CA PHE A 221 -12.71 0.43 7.45
C PHE A 221 -13.14 -0.36 6.22
N HIS A 222 -14.41 -0.27 5.91
CA HIS A 222 -14.96 -0.79 4.67
C HIS A 222 -15.56 0.37 3.86
N PRO A 223 -15.05 0.66 2.66
CA PRO A 223 -15.71 1.61 1.76
C PRO A 223 -16.98 0.97 1.21
N MET A 224 -18.10 1.66 1.34
CA MET A 224 -19.37 1.15 0.82
C MET A 224 -19.34 1.03 -0.70
N GLY A 225 -19.58 -0.19 -1.19
CA GLY A 225 -19.42 -0.53 -2.61
C GLY A 225 -18.16 -1.35 -2.92
N GLY A 226 -17.37 -1.71 -1.89
CA GLY A 226 -16.13 -2.47 -2.00
C GLY A 226 -14.89 -1.59 -2.21
N LEU A 227 -13.72 -2.17 -2.07
CA LEU A 227 -12.46 -1.41 -2.14
C LEU A 227 -12.17 -0.86 -3.54
N GLY A 228 -12.71 -1.48 -4.59
CA GLY A 228 -12.61 -0.97 -5.94
C GLY A 228 -13.27 0.39 -6.14
N SER A 229 -14.33 0.70 -5.38
CA SER A 229 -15.02 2.00 -5.44
C SER A 229 -14.09 3.17 -5.06
N VAL A 230 -13.09 2.94 -4.22
CA VAL A 230 -12.07 3.95 -3.88
C VAL A 230 -11.32 4.41 -5.13
N SER A 231 -10.86 3.46 -5.93
CA SER A 231 -10.15 3.77 -7.18
C SER A 231 -11.07 4.41 -8.23
N GLU A 232 -12.32 3.98 -8.29
CA GLU A 232 -13.33 4.57 -9.19
C GLU A 232 -13.57 6.02 -8.81
N ARG A 233 -13.79 6.32 -7.53
CA ARG A 233 -14.01 7.69 -7.04
C ARG A 233 -12.78 8.58 -7.24
N MET A 234 -11.57 8.10 -6.96
CA MET A 234 -10.34 8.84 -7.27
C MET A 234 -10.24 9.17 -8.77
N GLY A 235 -10.63 8.23 -9.63
CA GLY A 235 -10.64 8.45 -11.09
C GLY A 235 -11.67 9.49 -11.54
N GLU A 236 -12.85 9.53 -10.92
CA GLU A 236 -13.88 10.55 -11.17
C GLU A 236 -13.36 11.94 -10.76
N ILE A 237 -12.89 12.08 -9.52
CA ILE A 237 -12.34 13.34 -9.02
C ILE A 237 -11.20 13.84 -9.90
N ALA A 238 -10.31 12.94 -10.34
CA ALA A 238 -9.21 13.33 -11.24
C ALA A 238 -9.72 13.84 -12.59
N ARG A 239 -10.78 13.24 -13.17
CA ARG A 239 -11.42 13.74 -14.39
C ARG A 239 -12.04 15.13 -14.19
N ASP A 240 -12.74 15.33 -13.08
CA ASP A 240 -13.35 16.62 -12.73
C ASP A 240 -12.26 17.72 -12.56
N MET A 241 -11.06 17.34 -12.15
CA MET A 241 -9.89 18.22 -12.09
C MET A 241 -9.17 18.42 -13.45
N GLY A 242 -9.69 17.85 -14.54
CA GLY A 242 -9.16 18.02 -15.88
C GLY A 242 -8.05 17.04 -16.29
N VAL A 243 -7.89 15.93 -15.57
CA VAL A 243 -6.98 14.85 -15.98
C VAL A 243 -7.53 14.12 -17.21
N ASP A 244 -6.72 14.01 -18.26
CA ASP A 244 -7.03 13.26 -19.47
C ASP A 244 -6.79 11.74 -19.23
N PHE A 245 -7.84 10.93 -19.30
CA PHE A 245 -7.74 9.47 -19.16
C PHE A 245 -7.87 8.79 -20.52
N ARG A 246 -6.82 8.11 -20.96
CA ARG A 246 -6.80 7.26 -22.14
C ARG A 246 -6.90 5.80 -21.72
N MET A 247 -8.15 5.36 -21.66
CA MET A 247 -8.50 3.99 -21.31
C MET A 247 -8.27 3.07 -22.52
N GLU A 248 -8.14 1.75 -22.28
CA GLU A 248 -7.87 0.72 -23.31
C GLU A 248 -6.65 1.07 -24.19
N THR A 249 -5.71 1.83 -23.58
CA THR A 249 -4.51 2.34 -24.25
C THR A 249 -3.28 1.87 -23.51
N GLU A 250 -2.67 0.80 -24.03
CA GLU A 250 -1.43 0.25 -23.50
C GLU A 250 -0.24 1.08 -23.96
N VAL A 251 0.61 1.46 -23.01
CA VAL A 251 1.92 2.03 -23.33
C VAL A 251 2.87 0.90 -23.70
N GLN A 252 3.44 1.01 -24.89
CA GLN A 252 4.32 0.00 -25.49
C GLN A 252 5.81 0.27 -25.21
N GLU A 253 6.18 1.55 -25.14
CA GLU A 253 7.57 1.98 -24.97
C GLU A 253 7.64 3.37 -24.34
N VAL A 254 8.74 3.66 -23.62
CA VAL A 254 9.09 5.00 -23.14
C VAL A 254 10.02 5.68 -24.13
N ILE A 255 9.61 6.86 -24.64
CA ILE A 255 10.44 7.65 -25.56
C ILE A 255 11.60 8.26 -24.80
N MET A 256 12.81 7.98 -25.25
CA MET A 256 14.04 8.51 -24.64
C MET A 256 14.89 9.28 -25.63
N ASP A 257 15.43 10.40 -25.17
CA ASP A 257 16.55 11.11 -25.82
C ASP A 257 17.77 10.99 -24.91
N LYS A 258 18.71 10.12 -25.28
CA LYS A 258 19.88 9.75 -24.46
C LYS A 258 19.44 9.20 -23.09
N LYS A 259 19.51 9.99 -22.04
CA LYS A 259 19.13 9.64 -20.66
C LYS A 259 17.88 10.38 -20.18
N THR A 260 17.25 11.14 -21.04
CA THR A 260 16.08 11.95 -20.69
C THR A 260 14.83 11.33 -21.29
N ILE A 261 13.81 11.10 -20.46
CA ILE A 261 12.51 10.65 -20.92
C ILE A 261 11.79 11.83 -21.56
N LYS A 262 11.14 11.59 -22.72
CA LYS A 262 10.41 12.58 -23.53
C LYS A 262 8.93 12.28 -23.68
N GLY A 263 8.49 11.07 -23.30
CA GLY A 263 7.10 10.66 -23.46
C GLY A 263 6.96 9.14 -23.52
N VAL A 264 5.85 8.71 -24.13
CA VAL A 264 5.48 7.29 -24.27
C VAL A 264 4.99 7.01 -25.69
N VAL A 265 5.09 5.75 -26.12
CA VAL A 265 4.50 5.25 -27.36
C VAL A 265 3.30 4.38 -27.03
N THR A 266 2.21 4.58 -27.75
CA THR A 266 1.00 3.77 -27.67
C THR A 266 0.62 3.27 -29.06
N LYS A 267 -0.44 2.47 -29.17
CA LYS A 267 -1.01 2.07 -30.48
C LYS A 267 -1.39 3.26 -31.38
N ASP A 268 -1.73 4.40 -30.77
CA ASP A 268 -2.14 5.63 -31.47
C ASP A 268 -0.96 6.54 -31.84
N GLY A 269 0.26 6.09 -31.58
CA GLY A 269 1.50 6.81 -31.87
C GLY A 269 2.19 7.41 -30.65
N PRO A 270 3.20 8.26 -30.86
CA PRO A 270 3.97 8.89 -29.78
C PRO A 270 3.17 9.99 -29.07
N PHE A 271 3.30 10.01 -27.74
CA PHE A 271 2.80 11.08 -26.89
C PHE A 271 3.94 11.69 -26.10
N TYR A 272 4.16 12.99 -26.26
CA TYR A 272 5.26 13.71 -25.61
C TYR A 272 4.79 14.38 -24.32
N ALA A 273 5.62 14.26 -23.26
CA ALA A 273 5.40 14.90 -21.99
C ALA A 273 6.73 15.26 -21.34
N ASP A 274 6.73 16.28 -20.47
CA ASP A 274 7.96 16.74 -19.80
C ASP A 274 8.47 15.72 -18.78
N LYS A 275 7.57 14.91 -18.19
CA LYS A 275 7.89 13.81 -17.28
C LYS A 275 6.98 12.61 -17.52
N VAL A 276 7.43 11.44 -17.07
CA VAL A 276 6.65 10.20 -17.06
C VAL A 276 6.68 9.58 -15.67
N VAL A 277 5.51 9.23 -15.14
CA VAL A 277 5.33 8.43 -13.93
C VAL A 277 4.98 7.02 -14.33
N MET A 278 5.81 6.04 -13.98
CA MET A 278 5.54 4.62 -14.21
C MET A 278 4.88 4.02 -12.97
N ASN A 279 3.56 3.83 -13.00
CA ASN A 279 2.78 3.14 -11.96
C ASN A 279 2.40 1.70 -12.39
N ALA A 280 3.12 1.11 -13.32
CA ALA A 280 3.04 -0.30 -13.64
C ALA A 280 3.84 -1.13 -12.64
N ASP A 281 3.63 -2.46 -12.64
CA ASP A 281 4.52 -3.38 -11.92
C ASP A 281 5.97 -3.14 -12.31
N PHE A 282 6.85 -2.98 -11.32
CA PHE A 282 8.23 -2.57 -11.57
C PHE A 282 8.97 -3.54 -12.50
N ALA A 283 8.85 -4.85 -12.25
CA ALA A 283 9.56 -5.85 -13.04
C ALA A 283 9.06 -5.85 -14.49
N GLN A 284 7.74 -5.87 -14.68
CA GLN A 284 7.12 -5.84 -15.99
C GLN A 284 7.40 -4.50 -16.69
N GLY A 285 7.19 -3.37 -16.04
CA GLY A 285 7.42 -2.06 -16.63
C GLY A 285 8.85 -1.85 -17.06
N MET A 286 9.83 -2.22 -16.21
CA MET A 286 11.24 -2.11 -16.58
C MET A 286 11.64 -3.00 -17.75
N THR A 287 11.12 -4.23 -17.83
CA THR A 287 11.49 -5.15 -18.88
C THR A 287 10.78 -4.93 -20.21
N SER A 288 9.54 -4.40 -20.17
CA SER A 288 8.75 -4.20 -21.39
C SER A 288 8.86 -2.78 -21.98
N LEU A 289 9.03 -1.76 -21.12
CA LEU A 289 8.96 -0.36 -21.58
C LEU A 289 10.32 0.29 -21.81
N PHE A 290 11.40 -0.29 -21.27
CA PHE A 290 12.75 0.27 -21.37
C PHE A 290 13.70 -0.69 -22.08
N PRO A 291 14.49 -0.22 -23.05
CA PRO A 291 15.49 -1.04 -23.73
C PRO A 291 16.64 -1.42 -22.78
N ASP A 292 17.27 -2.58 -23.02
CA ASP A 292 18.30 -3.17 -22.16
C ASP A 292 19.51 -2.25 -21.93
N ASN A 293 19.89 -1.47 -22.93
CA ASN A 293 21.06 -0.58 -22.87
C ASN A 293 20.91 0.57 -21.85
N VAL A 294 19.68 0.95 -21.50
CA VAL A 294 19.42 1.99 -20.48
C VAL A 294 19.20 1.42 -19.08
N ARG A 295 18.89 0.13 -18.97
CA ARG A 295 18.60 -0.58 -17.72
C ARG A 295 19.83 -1.18 -17.02
N LYS A 296 21.02 -0.57 -17.15
CA LYS A 296 22.31 -1.12 -16.64
C LYS A 296 22.26 -1.61 -15.18
N LYS A 297 21.58 -0.85 -14.30
CA LYS A 297 21.40 -1.19 -12.89
C LYS A 297 20.37 -2.34 -12.68
N TRP A 298 19.44 -2.50 -13.61
CA TRP A 298 18.29 -3.39 -13.51
C TRP A 298 18.25 -4.36 -14.71
N SER A 299 19.28 -5.20 -14.82
CA SER A 299 19.34 -6.24 -15.86
C SER A 299 18.18 -7.23 -15.71
N ASN A 300 17.80 -7.90 -16.82
CA ASN A 300 16.76 -8.93 -16.79
C ASN A 300 17.06 -10.02 -15.75
N LYS A 301 18.33 -10.45 -15.63
CA LYS A 301 18.76 -11.43 -14.62
C LYS A 301 18.49 -10.93 -13.19
N LYS A 302 18.81 -9.68 -12.89
CA LYS A 302 18.58 -9.10 -11.56
C LYS A 302 17.10 -8.93 -11.23
N ILE A 303 16.31 -8.51 -12.21
CA ILE A 303 14.85 -8.38 -12.06
C ILE A 303 14.20 -9.76 -11.86
N ALA A 304 14.60 -10.76 -12.67
CA ALA A 304 14.09 -12.12 -12.56
C ALA A 304 14.33 -12.74 -11.18
N VAL A 305 15.52 -12.56 -10.59
CA VAL A 305 15.84 -13.06 -9.24
C VAL A 305 14.91 -12.42 -8.20
N SER A 306 14.72 -11.10 -8.23
CA SER A 306 13.83 -10.41 -7.29
C SER A 306 12.37 -10.86 -7.45
N TYR A 307 11.92 -11.07 -8.68
CA TYR A 307 10.54 -11.51 -8.98
C TYR A 307 10.30 -12.98 -8.60
N THR A 308 11.29 -13.85 -8.75
CA THR A 308 11.18 -15.26 -8.37
C THR A 308 11.05 -15.40 -6.86
N HIS A 309 11.75 -14.60 -6.09
CA HIS A 309 11.60 -14.58 -4.62
C HIS A 309 10.20 -14.14 -4.19
N LEU A 310 9.61 -13.13 -4.81
CA LEU A 310 8.23 -12.71 -4.54
C LEU A 310 7.23 -13.79 -4.92
N ARG A 311 7.36 -14.42 -6.11
CA ARG A 311 6.46 -15.48 -6.58
C ARG A 311 6.55 -16.78 -5.77
N ALA A 312 7.73 -17.13 -5.28
CA ALA A 312 7.89 -18.33 -4.44
C ALA A 312 7.08 -18.23 -3.13
N HIS A 313 6.80 -17.02 -2.65
CA HIS A 313 5.92 -16.80 -1.50
C HIS A 313 4.43 -16.82 -1.83
N GLU A 314 4.04 -16.55 -3.07
CA GLU A 314 2.64 -16.60 -3.52
C GLU A 314 2.17 -18.02 -3.89
N THR A 315 3.08 -18.92 -4.23
CA THR A 315 2.75 -20.28 -4.74
C THR A 315 2.85 -21.39 -3.71
N THR A 316 3.17 -21.10 -2.47
CA THR A 316 3.27 -22.09 -1.38
C THR A 316 2.02 -22.17 -0.49
N ASN A 317 0.87 -21.73 -1.00
CA ASN A 317 -0.43 -21.93 -0.35
C ASN A 317 -1.31 -22.85 -1.17
#